data_9bb44559cc83a9d4e1a92047da56643c
#
_entry.id   9bb44559cc83a9d4e1a92047da56643c
#
_cell.length_a   1.000
_cell.length_b   1.000
_cell.length_c   1.000
_cell.angle_alpha   90.00
_cell.angle_beta   90.00
_cell.angle_gamma   90.00
#
_symmetry.space_group_name_H-M   'P 1'
#
loop_
_entity.id
_entity.type
_entity.pdbx_description
1 polymer ?
#
loop_
_entity_poly.entity_id
_entity_poly.type
_entity_poly.pdbx_seq_one_letter_code
_entity_poly.pdbx_strand_id
1 'polypeptide(L)'
;MDPEHPEQPARLHSINDQIISSGVEFAIHFADTPPADLAQLYRAHDKHFVDKIIKEAPTEGHKWLDDDTLMMPQSLNAAMHAAGAGVHAVDLIMSGDSNKAFCSVRPPGHHAEHAKSGGFCIFNNVAVAALHALDQYNLKKVAIVDFDVHHGNGTEDIFKNDPRVLFCSSFQHPFYPFSGDKPTNDHILNIPIPAGTKGSEYRELVMPWFDKLDAFAPEMIFVSAGFDGHAEDALGHLRLVEADYEWLTSQIKHIADKHCGGKIVSMLEGGYALSALSRSVVAHIKALMK
;
A
#
# COMPACT_ATOMS: atom_id res chain seq x y z
N MET A 1 -9.07 -12.44 -9.29
CA MET A 1 -8.50 -13.78 -9.07
C MET A 1 -9.65 -14.78 -8.92
N ASP A 2 -9.36 -16.08 -8.73
CA ASP A 2 -10.37 -17.13 -8.52
C ASP A 2 -11.31 -16.79 -7.35
N PRO A 3 -12.60 -17.17 -7.35
CA PRO A 3 -13.54 -16.92 -6.24
C PRO A 3 -13.11 -17.49 -4.88
N GLU A 4 -12.28 -18.54 -4.88
CA GLU A 4 -11.72 -19.14 -3.65
C GLU A 4 -10.39 -18.50 -3.22
N HIS A 5 -9.84 -17.59 -4.03
CA HIS A 5 -8.59 -16.91 -3.73
C HIS A 5 -8.78 -15.91 -2.58
N PRO A 6 -7.84 -15.81 -1.63
CA PRO A 6 -7.96 -14.85 -0.52
C PRO A 6 -8.05 -13.39 -1.01
N GLU A 7 -7.31 -13.02 -2.06
CA GLU A 7 -7.42 -11.72 -2.72
C GLU A 7 -8.65 -11.75 -3.67
N GLN A 8 -9.82 -11.35 -3.19
CA GLN A 8 -11.12 -11.45 -3.83
C GLN A 8 -11.96 -10.17 -3.71
N PRO A 9 -12.97 -9.96 -4.59
CA PRO A 9 -13.83 -8.77 -4.54
C PRO A 9 -14.55 -8.55 -3.21
N ALA A 10 -14.84 -9.61 -2.45
CA ALA A 10 -15.49 -9.52 -1.14
C ALA A 10 -14.69 -8.65 -0.14
N ARG A 11 -13.38 -8.49 -0.33
CA ARG A 11 -12.56 -7.58 0.47
C ARG A 11 -13.09 -6.14 0.39
N LEU A 12 -13.30 -5.61 -0.81
CA LEU A 12 -13.81 -4.24 -1.01
C LEU A 12 -15.29 -4.12 -0.59
N HIS A 13 -16.11 -5.15 -0.83
CA HIS A 13 -17.49 -5.16 -0.36
C HIS A 13 -17.56 -5.05 1.17
N SER A 14 -16.78 -5.85 1.89
CA SER A 14 -16.73 -5.81 3.34
C SER A 14 -16.26 -4.45 3.88
N ILE A 15 -15.26 -3.83 3.24
CA ILE A 15 -14.81 -2.48 3.59
C ILE A 15 -15.94 -1.47 3.40
N ASN A 16 -16.61 -1.48 2.25
CA ASN A 16 -17.70 -0.54 1.95
C ASN A 16 -18.86 -0.70 2.95
N ASP A 17 -19.29 -1.94 3.22
CA ASP A 17 -20.35 -2.23 4.20
C ASP A 17 -19.98 -1.71 5.60
N GLN A 18 -18.71 -1.84 6.01
CA GLN A 18 -18.25 -1.34 7.30
C GLN A 18 -18.15 0.19 7.34
N ILE A 19 -17.75 0.84 6.25
CA ILE A 19 -17.77 2.31 6.13
C ILE A 19 -19.20 2.82 6.32
N ILE A 20 -20.18 2.22 5.64
CA ILE A 20 -21.61 2.57 5.77
C ILE A 20 -22.11 2.32 7.18
N SER A 21 -21.92 1.11 7.71
CA SER A 21 -22.43 0.72 9.03
C SER A 21 -21.83 1.51 10.18
N SER A 22 -20.60 2.02 10.02
CA SER A 22 -19.92 2.85 11.03
C SER A 22 -20.28 4.34 10.96
N GLY A 23 -21.03 4.76 9.94
CA GLY A 23 -21.38 6.17 9.69
C GLY A 23 -20.22 7.05 9.20
N VAL A 24 -19.07 6.47 8.89
CA VAL A 24 -17.91 7.23 8.36
C VAL A 24 -18.20 7.80 6.97
N GLU A 25 -19.09 7.18 6.22
CA GLU A 25 -19.52 7.65 4.89
C GLU A 25 -20.00 9.12 4.87
N PHE A 26 -20.59 9.61 5.96
CA PHE A 26 -21.06 11.00 6.05
C PHE A 26 -19.96 12.04 6.22
N ALA A 27 -18.72 11.59 6.47
CA ALA A 27 -17.58 12.47 6.77
C ALA A 27 -16.45 12.34 5.75
N ILE A 28 -16.63 11.52 4.71
CA ILE A 28 -15.66 11.32 3.62
C ILE A 28 -16.31 11.60 2.26
N HIS A 29 -15.47 11.89 1.28
CA HIS A 29 -15.90 12.01 -0.12
C HIS A 29 -15.42 10.79 -0.90
N PHE A 30 -16.33 10.16 -1.64
CA PHE A 30 -15.99 9.11 -2.59
C PHE A 30 -15.64 9.73 -3.93
N ALA A 31 -14.61 9.22 -4.56
CA ALA A 31 -14.18 9.61 -5.90
C ALA A 31 -13.99 8.38 -6.78
N ASP A 32 -14.56 8.40 -7.98
CA ASP A 32 -14.22 7.43 -9.02
C ASP A 32 -12.85 7.80 -9.58
N THR A 33 -12.05 6.79 -9.89
CA THR A 33 -10.67 7.01 -10.33
C THR A 33 -10.48 6.52 -11.77
N PRO A 34 -9.79 7.29 -12.62
CA PRO A 34 -9.43 6.83 -13.96
C PRO A 34 -8.35 5.72 -13.85
N PRO A 35 -8.23 4.86 -14.87
CA PRO A 35 -7.10 3.96 -14.96
C PRO A 35 -5.79 4.76 -15.15
N ALA A 36 -4.68 4.23 -14.63
CA ALA A 36 -3.37 4.79 -14.94
C ALA A 36 -3.07 4.70 -16.45
N ASP A 37 -2.40 5.70 -16.98
CA ASP A 37 -1.86 5.65 -18.32
C ASP A 37 -0.51 4.92 -18.37
N LEU A 38 -0.05 4.58 -19.58
CA LEU A 38 1.20 3.85 -19.76
C LEU A 38 2.43 4.64 -19.30
N ALA A 39 2.42 5.96 -19.47
CA ALA A 39 3.55 6.79 -19.05
C ALA A 39 3.70 6.81 -17.53
N GLN A 40 2.56 6.75 -16.81
CA GLN A 40 2.54 6.65 -15.35
C GLN A 40 3.10 5.31 -14.87
N LEU A 41 2.72 4.19 -15.52
CA LEU A 41 3.25 2.87 -15.20
C LEU A 41 4.75 2.74 -15.52
N TYR A 42 5.21 3.28 -16.64
CA TYR A 42 6.63 3.23 -17.05
C TYR A 42 7.57 4.03 -16.15
N ARG A 43 7.05 4.89 -15.26
CA ARG A 43 7.87 5.54 -14.23
C ARG A 43 8.35 4.54 -13.18
N ALA A 44 7.48 3.61 -12.79
CA ALA A 44 7.77 2.62 -11.74
C ALA A 44 8.29 1.29 -12.30
N HIS A 45 7.88 0.94 -13.51
CA HIS A 45 8.13 -0.37 -14.07
C HIS A 45 8.87 -0.30 -15.41
N ASP A 46 9.65 -1.35 -15.68
CA ASP A 46 10.27 -1.55 -16.98
C ASP A 46 9.20 -1.57 -18.08
N LYS A 47 9.44 -0.81 -19.15
CA LYS A 47 8.51 -0.69 -20.27
C LYS A 47 8.17 -2.05 -20.90
N HIS A 48 9.19 -2.90 -21.09
CA HIS A 48 8.99 -4.21 -21.70
C HIS A 48 8.13 -5.11 -20.80
N PHE A 49 8.32 -5.03 -19.49
CA PHE A 49 7.47 -5.75 -18.53
C PHE A 49 6.01 -5.30 -18.61
N VAL A 50 5.73 -3.99 -18.60
CA VAL A 50 4.35 -3.47 -18.69
C VAL A 50 3.71 -3.87 -20.02
N ASP A 51 4.41 -3.68 -21.15
CA ASP A 51 3.92 -4.04 -22.47
C ASP A 51 3.61 -5.54 -22.57
N LYS A 52 4.43 -6.38 -21.94
CA LYS A 52 4.23 -7.83 -21.86
C LYS A 52 2.95 -8.16 -21.06
N ILE A 53 2.76 -7.58 -19.87
CA ILE A 53 1.56 -7.81 -19.05
C ILE A 53 0.29 -7.45 -19.84
N ILE A 54 0.29 -6.31 -20.53
CA ILE A 54 -0.84 -5.87 -21.34
C ILE A 54 -1.12 -6.83 -22.51
N LYS A 55 -0.07 -7.21 -23.24
CA LYS A 55 -0.19 -8.12 -24.40
C LYS A 55 -0.68 -9.51 -23.98
N GLU A 56 -0.28 -9.96 -22.81
CA GLU A 56 -0.54 -11.32 -22.31
C GLU A 56 -1.78 -11.40 -21.43
N ALA A 57 -2.49 -10.28 -21.21
CA ALA A 57 -3.73 -10.28 -20.44
C ALA A 57 -4.78 -11.19 -21.10
N PRO A 58 -5.35 -12.15 -20.33
CA PRO A 58 -6.29 -13.11 -20.90
C PRO A 58 -7.61 -12.45 -21.23
N THR A 59 -8.20 -12.81 -22.39
CA THR A 59 -9.58 -12.44 -22.77
C THR A 59 -10.58 -13.49 -22.29
N GLU A 60 -10.11 -14.73 -22.06
CA GLU A 60 -10.88 -15.85 -21.54
C GLU A 60 -9.96 -16.68 -20.60
N GLY A 61 -10.58 -17.41 -19.67
CA GLY A 61 -9.85 -18.27 -18.74
C GLY A 61 -8.97 -17.45 -17.78
N HIS A 62 -7.73 -17.91 -17.57
CA HIS A 62 -6.79 -17.24 -16.66
C HIS A 62 -5.34 -17.43 -17.13
N LYS A 63 -4.45 -16.60 -16.57
CA LYS A 63 -3.01 -16.68 -16.76
C LYS A 63 -2.28 -16.49 -15.45
N TRP A 64 -1.38 -17.41 -15.11
CA TRP A 64 -0.44 -17.26 -14.00
C TRP A 64 0.72 -16.35 -14.42
N LEU A 65 1.02 -15.35 -13.61
CA LEU A 65 2.18 -14.47 -13.77
C LEU A 65 3.39 -15.01 -13.00
N ASP A 66 3.12 -15.64 -11.87
CA ASP A 66 4.04 -16.43 -11.05
C ASP A 66 3.25 -17.52 -10.27
N ASP A 67 3.83 -18.07 -9.19
CA ASP A 67 3.25 -19.18 -8.44
C ASP A 67 1.97 -18.81 -7.67
N ASP A 68 1.73 -17.53 -7.40
CA ASP A 68 0.61 -17.04 -6.58
C ASP A 68 -0.18 -15.87 -7.18
N THR A 69 0.25 -15.35 -8.32
CA THR A 69 -0.36 -14.18 -8.96
C THR A 69 -1.08 -14.56 -10.25
N LEU A 70 -2.41 -14.54 -10.21
CA LEU A 70 -3.30 -14.98 -11.27
C LEU A 70 -4.01 -13.80 -11.94
N MET A 71 -3.91 -13.68 -13.27
CA MET A 71 -4.74 -12.79 -14.07
C MET A 71 -5.98 -13.51 -14.63
N MET A 72 -7.13 -12.88 -14.51
CA MET A 72 -8.38 -13.18 -15.20
C MET A 72 -8.71 -12.05 -16.19
N PRO A 73 -9.72 -12.15 -17.06
CA PRO A 73 -9.99 -11.15 -18.11
C PRO A 73 -10.09 -9.70 -17.62
N GLN A 74 -10.60 -9.47 -16.41
CA GLN A 74 -10.73 -8.12 -15.83
C GLN A 74 -9.56 -7.69 -14.94
N SER A 75 -8.58 -8.55 -14.69
CA SER A 75 -7.49 -8.26 -13.76
C SER A 75 -6.59 -7.12 -14.22
N LEU A 76 -6.30 -7.02 -15.52
CA LEU A 76 -5.54 -5.90 -16.07
C LEU A 76 -6.29 -4.57 -15.85
N ASN A 77 -7.58 -4.53 -16.17
CA ASN A 77 -8.39 -3.34 -15.97
C ASN A 77 -8.41 -2.91 -14.49
N ALA A 78 -8.59 -3.87 -13.58
CA ALA A 78 -8.55 -3.60 -12.14
C ALA A 78 -7.16 -3.08 -11.69
N ALA A 79 -6.06 -3.66 -12.17
CA ALA A 79 -4.71 -3.21 -11.85
C ALA A 79 -4.41 -1.80 -12.37
N MET A 80 -4.89 -1.46 -13.58
CA MET A 80 -4.79 -0.11 -14.14
C MET A 80 -5.53 0.91 -13.27
N HIS A 81 -6.75 0.58 -12.81
CA HIS A 81 -7.52 1.45 -11.91
C HIS A 81 -6.89 1.52 -10.51
N ALA A 82 -6.32 0.43 -9.99
CA ALA A 82 -5.64 0.45 -8.70
C ALA A 82 -4.43 1.40 -8.69
N ALA A 83 -3.60 1.33 -9.72
CA ALA A 83 -2.49 2.27 -9.88
C ALA A 83 -2.98 3.70 -10.14
N GLY A 84 -4.01 3.87 -10.99
CA GLY A 84 -4.63 5.15 -11.31
C GLY A 84 -5.26 5.84 -10.10
N ALA A 85 -5.78 5.07 -9.14
CA ALA A 85 -6.32 5.62 -7.89
C ALA A 85 -5.25 6.37 -7.07
N GLY A 86 -4.05 5.80 -6.98
CA GLY A 86 -2.93 6.46 -6.31
C GLY A 86 -2.50 7.76 -7.01
N VAL A 87 -2.45 7.74 -8.35
CA VAL A 87 -2.17 8.93 -9.17
C VAL A 87 -3.23 10.01 -8.94
N HIS A 88 -4.50 9.65 -9.04
CA HIS A 88 -5.61 10.59 -8.85
C HIS A 88 -5.65 11.16 -7.43
N ALA A 89 -5.32 10.34 -6.41
CA ALA A 89 -5.20 10.79 -5.04
C ALA A 89 -4.11 11.86 -4.87
N VAL A 90 -2.95 11.68 -5.53
CA VAL A 90 -1.89 12.71 -5.57
C VAL A 90 -2.41 14.00 -6.21
N ASP A 91 -3.11 13.90 -7.35
CA ASP A 91 -3.65 15.07 -8.06
C ASP A 91 -4.66 15.85 -7.18
N LEU A 92 -5.58 15.17 -6.51
CA LEU A 92 -6.55 15.77 -5.57
C LEU A 92 -5.87 16.46 -4.38
N ILE A 93 -4.79 15.89 -3.87
CA ILE A 93 -4.04 16.46 -2.75
C ILE A 93 -3.22 17.67 -3.22
N MET A 94 -2.62 17.60 -4.38
CA MET A 94 -1.79 18.69 -4.92
C MET A 94 -2.61 19.85 -5.46
N SER A 95 -3.87 19.63 -5.89
CA SER A 95 -4.83 20.71 -6.22
C SER A 95 -5.38 21.42 -4.98
N GLY A 96 -5.31 20.79 -3.80
CA GLY A 96 -5.85 21.31 -2.55
C GLY A 96 -7.31 20.92 -2.30
N ASP A 97 -7.87 20.00 -3.10
CA ASP A 97 -9.24 19.49 -2.92
C ASP A 97 -9.35 18.57 -1.69
N SER A 98 -8.24 17.95 -1.31
CA SER A 98 -8.09 17.17 -0.08
C SER A 98 -6.64 17.26 0.42
N ASN A 99 -6.37 16.83 1.64
CA ASN A 99 -4.98 16.61 2.10
C ASN A 99 -4.70 15.13 2.42
N LYS A 100 -5.71 14.28 2.37
CA LYS A 100 -5.58 12.84 2.63
C LYS A 100 -6.50 12.05 1.72
N ALA A 101 -6.02 10.89 1.28
CA ALA A 101 -6.82 9.95 0.51
C ALA A 101 -6.54 8.52 0.96
N PHE A 102 -7.59 7.70 1.02
CA PHE A 102 -7.49 6.25 1.13
C PHE A 102 -8.01 5.60 -0.15
N CYS A 103 -7.16 4.89 -0.86
CA CYS A 103 -7.48 4.17 -2.08
C CYS A 103 -7.93 2.74 -1.75
N SER A 104 -9.25 2.52 -1.69
CA SER A 104 -9.84 1.20 -1.49
C SER A 104 -9.83 0.43 -2.80
N VAL A 105 -8.70 -0.16 -3.14
CA VAL A 105 -8.42 -0.75 -4.46
C VAL A 105 -7.99 -2.21 -4.36
N ARG A 106 -8.07 -2.91 -5.47
CA ARG A 106 -7.49 -4.23 -5.72
C ARG A 106 -7.16 -4.39 -7.21
N PRO A 107 -6.12 -5.18 -7.55
CA PRO A 107 -5.22 -5.95 -6.69
C PRO A 107 -4.31 -5.04 -5.84
N PRO A 108 -3.63 -5.60 -4.81
CA PRO A 108 -2.55 -4.91 -4.09
C PRO A 108 -1.35 -4.63 -5.00
N GLY A 109 -0.33 -3.93 -4.49
CA GLY A 109 0.77 -3.48 -5.34
C GLY A 109 2.19 -3.68 -4.81
N HIS A 110 2.41 -3.71 -3.51
CA HIS A 110 3.73 -3.54 -2.90
C HIS A 110 4.75 -4.67 -3.19
N HIS A 111 4.30 -5.83 -3.65
CA HIS A 111 5.20 -6.92 -4.08
C HIS A 111 5.64 -6.82 -5.54
N ALA A 112 4.96 -6.03 -6.39
CA ALA A 112 5.36 -5.88 -7.79
C ALA A 112 6.68 -5.10 -7.88
N GLU A 113 7.73 -5.78 -8.34
CA GLU A 113 9.07 -5.23 -8.54
C GLU A 113 9.13 -4.40 -9.84
N HIS A 114 10.26 -3.76 -10.13
CA HIS A 114 10.45 -2.99 -11.35
C HIS A 114 10.11 -3.77 -12.63
N ALA A 115 10.42 -5.06 -12.69
CA ALA A 115 10.23 -5.88 -13.88
C ALA A 115 9.55 -7.24 -13.60
N LYS A 116 8.83 -7.37 -12.47
CA LYS A 116 8.21 -8.64 -12.07
C LYS A 116 6.97 -8.42 -11.23
N SER A 117 5.88 -9.14 -11.56
CA SER A 117 4.69 -9.30 -10.70
C SER A 117 4.92 -10.38 -9.65
N GLY A 118 4.19 -10.37 -8.55
CA GLY A 118 4.25 -11.40 -7.51
C GLY A 118 3.43 -11.01 -6.28
N GLY A 119 3.16 -11.95 -5.38
CA GLY A 119 2.42 -11.71 -4.16
C GLY A 119 1.04 -11.09 -4.39
N PHE A 120 0.29 -11.59 -5.37
CA PHE A 120 -1.00 -11.06 -5.82
C PHE A 120 -0.93 -9.71 -6.53
N CYS A 121 0.24 -9.08 -6.63
CA CYS A 121 0.47 -7.74 -7.18
C CYS A 121 0.85 -7.80 -8.65
N ILE A 122 0.16 -7.01 -9.50
CA ILE A 122 0.47 -6.88 -10.93
C ILE A 122 1.37 -5.68 -11.18
N PHE A 123 0.97 -4.49 -10.72
CA PHE A 123 1.75 -3.27 -10.74
C PHE A 123 1.90 -2.72 -9.32
N ASN A 124 2.97 -1.99 -9.05
CA ASN A 124 3.21 -1.37 -7.75
C ASN A 124 2.45 -0.05 -7.62
N ASN A 125 1.25 -0.12 -7.06
CA ASN A 125 0.32 1.01 -6.98
C ASN A 125 0.94 2.21 -6.22
N VAL A 126 1.56 1.96 -5.07
CA VAL A 126 2.15 3.01 -4.23
C VAL A 126 3.39 3.63 -4.91
N ALA A 127 4.19 2.82 -5.60
CA ALA A 127 5.36 3.34 -6.32
C ALA A 127 4.96 4.20 -7.51
N VAL A 128 3.94 3.80 -8.27
CA VAL A 128 3.39 4.62 -9.37
C VAL A 128 2.93 5.98 -8.85
N ALA A 129 2.19 6.00 -7.73
CA ALA A 129 1.73 7.24 -7.09
C ALA A 129 2.89 8.11 -6.57
N ALA A 130 3.89 7.50 -5.90
CA ALA A 130 5.04 8.22 -5.37
C ALA A 130 5.91 8.85 -6.48
N LEU A 131 6.17 8.12 -7.56
CA LEU A 131 6.89 8.65 -8.73
C LEU A 131 6.08 9.70 -9.47
N HIS A 132 4.75 9.60 -9.52
CA HIS A 132 3.91 10.66 -10.05
C HIS A 132 4.06 11.96 -9.24
N ALA A 133 4.06 11.89 -7.92
CA ALA A 133 4.27 13.05 -7.05
C ALA A 133 5.67 13.69 -7.26
N LEU A 134 6.70 12.86 -7.34
CA LEU A 134 8.08 13.32 -7.56
C LEU A 134 8.25 13.98 -8.93
N ASP A 135 7.75 13.36 -9.99
CA ASP A 135 8.07 13.76 -11.37
C ASP A 135 7.08 14.80 -11.92
N GLN A 136 5.77 14.66 -11.63
CA GLN A 136 4.75 15.59 -12.12
C GLN A 136 4.70 16.88 -11.30
N TYR A 137 4.86 16.77 -9.98
CA TYR A 137 4.78 17.91 -9.06
C TYR A 137 6.14 18.39 -8.55
N ASN A 138 7.22 17.77 -9.02
CA ASN A 138 8.61 18.11 -8.66
C ASN A 138 8.89 18.08 -7.15
N LEU A 139 8.19 17.21 -6.40
CA LEU A 139 8.53 16.99 -5.01
C LEU A 139 9.97 16.46 -4.91
N LYS A 140 10.67 16.81 -3.83
CA LYS A 140 12.08 16.46 -3.64
C LYS A 140 12.27 15.28 -2.73
N LYS A 141 11.33 15.08 -1.80
CA LYS A 141 11.39 14.02 -0.79
C LYS A 141 9.99 13.51 -0.50
N VAL A 142 9.78 12.22 -0.68
CA VAL A 142 8.55 11.54 -0.25
C VAL A 142 8.90 10.35 0.64
N ALA A 143 7.99 9.96 1.53
CA ALA A 143 8.18 8.76 2.33
C ALA A 143 7.11 7.73 1.97
N ILE A 144 7.46 6.45 2.03
CA ILE A 144 6.53 5.32 1.93
C ILE A 144 6.65 4.53 3.22
N VAL A 145 5.52 4.33 3.92
CA VAL A 145 5.42 3.51 5.12
C VAL A 145 4.57 2.29 4.79
N ASP A 146 5.15 1.12 4.92
CA ASP A 146 4.51 -0.17 4.61
C ASP A 146 4.36 -0.97 5.91
N PHE A 147 3.11 -1.20 6.32
CA PHE A 147 2.78 -1.98 7.50
C PHE A 147 1.98 -3.26 7.19
N ASP A 148 1.97 -3.68 5.94
CA ASP A 148 1.53 -5.03 5.56
C ASP A 148 2.35 -6.08 6.35
N VAL A 149 1.76 -7.24 6.63
CA VAL A 149 2.49 -8.30 7.34
C VAL A 149 3.63 -8.88 6.51
N HIS A 150 3.58 -8.70 5.19
CA HIS A 150 4.61 -9.11 4.24
C HIS A 150 5.52 -7.93 3.90
N HIS A 151 6.80 -8.21 3.66
CA HIS A 151 7.72 -7.18 3.19
C HIS A 151 7.36 -6.66 1.80
N GLY A 152 7.31 -5.34 1.62
CA GLY A 152 7.11 -4.70 0.32
C GLY A 152 8.36 -4.76 -0.56
N ASN A 153 8.78 -5.97 -0.95
CA ASN A 153 9.99 -6.20 -1.75
C ASN A 153 9.97 -5.48 -3.09
N GLY A 154 8.80 -5.32 -3.70
CA GLY A 154 8.64 -4.59 -4.95
C GLY A 154 8.90 -3.10 -4.77
N THR A 155 8.38 -2.51 -3.70
CA THR A 155 8.63 -1.11 -3.35
C THR A 155 10.12 -0.89 -3.04
N GLU A 156 10.74 -1.78 -2.27
CA GLU A 156 12.20 -1.71 -2.04
C GLU A 156 12.98 -1.81 -3.34
N ASP A 157 12.66 -2.77 -4.23
CA ASP A 157 13.35 -2.96 -5.50
C ASP A 157 13.31 -1.70 -6.38
N ILE A 158 12.15 -1.07 -6.49
CA ILE A 158 11.96 0.15 -7.30
C ILE A 158 12.76 1.33 -6.73
N PHE A 159 12.78 1.49 -5.40
CA PHE A 159 13.36 2.69 -4.77
C PHE A 159 14.74 2.50 -4.15
N LYS A 160 15.32 1.31 -4.16
CA LYS A 160 16.65 1.04 -3.55
C LYS A 160 17.79 1.95 -4.01
N ASN A 161 17.65 2.58 -5.18
CA ASN A 161 18.65 3.50 -5.74
C ASN A 161 18.13 4.96 -5.84
N ASP A 162 16.95 5.27 -5.29
CA ASP A 162 16.39 6.63 -5.34
C ASP A 162 16.30 7.25 -3.93
N PRO A 163 17.30 8.04 -3.51
CA PRO A 163 17.34 8.65 -2.18
C PRO A 163 16.28 9.74 -1.96
N ARG A 164 15.49 10.11 -2.98
CA ARG A 164 14.33 11.00 -2.82
C ARG A 164 13.20 10.33 -2.06
N VAL A 165 13.24 8.98 -1.94
CA VAL A 165 12.21 8.17 -1.29
C VAL A 165 12.77 7.50 -0.04
N LEU A 166 12.23 7.84 1.13
CA LEU A 166 12.44 7.07 2.36
C LEU A 166 11.42 5.94 2.39
N PHE A 167 11.86 4.69 2.41
CA PHE A 167 11.00 3.52 2.57
C PHE A 167 11.16 2.91 3.95
N CYS A 168 10.05 2.79 4.67
CA CYS A 168 9.95 2.16 5.99
C CYS A 168 9.00 0.96 5.88
N SER A 169 9.50 -0.25 6.09
CA SER A 169 8.71 -1.49 6.01
C SER A 169 8.85 -2.30 7.29
N SER A 170 7.73 -2.72 7.91
CA SER A 170 7.71 -3.73 8.96
C SER A 170 7.00 -4.97 8.46
N PHE A 171 7.57 -6.13 8.73
CA PHE A 171 7.04 -7.37 8.18
C PHE A 171 7.38 -8.55 9.09
N GLN A 172 6.51 -9.55 9.07
CA GLN A 172 6.83 -10.82 9.76
C GLN A 172 8.07 -11.46 9.15
N HIS A 173 9.00 -11.92 9.98
CA HIS A 173 10.20 -12.61 9.52
C HIS A 173 10.56 -13.76 10.47
N PRO A 174 10.98 -14.97 9.93
CA PRO A 174 10.99 -15.35 8.51
C PRO A 174 9.59 -15.62 7.95
N PHE A 175 9.25 -15.00 6.84
CA PHE A 175 7.97 -15.15 6.15
C PHE A 175 8.11 -14.72 4.69
N TYR A 176 7.05 -14.95 3.86
CA TYR A 176 7.04 -14.45 2.48
C TYR A 176 7.30 -12.92 2.45
N PRO A 177 8.04 -12.37 1.53
CA PRO A 177 8.75 -13.00 0.39
C PRO A 177 10.18 -13.48 0.70
N PHE A 178 10.52 -13.72 1.97
CA PHE A 178 11.82 -14.21 2.45
C PHE A 178 12.99 -13.28 2.12
N SER A 179 12.73 -11.97 2.13
CA SER A 179 13.70 -10.89 1.87
C SER A 179 13.47 -9.71 2.83
N GLY A 180 14.33 -8.70 2.76
CA GLY A 180 14.21 -7.47 3.56
C GLY A 180 14.90 -7.52 4.92
N ASP A 181 15.40 -8.68 5.37
CA ASP A 181 16.08 -8.87 6.66
C ASP A 181 17.51 -8.31 6.69
N LYS A 182 18.05 -7.94 5.53
CA LYS A 182 19.39 -7.37 5.41
C LYS A 182 19.31 -5.89 5.07
N PRO A 183 20.15 -5.04 5.70
CA PRO A 183 20.21 -3.63 5.35
C PRO A 183 20.57 -3.42 3.89
N THR A 184 19.83 -2.56 3.18
CA THR A 184 20.10 -2.22 1.78
C THR A 184 20.88 -0.91 1.68
N ASN A 185 20.36 0.17 2.29
CA ASN A 185 20.98 1.49 2.31
C ASN A 185 20.31 2.41 3.35
N ASP A 186 20.76 3.68 3.44
CA ASP A 186 20.34 4.62 4.49
C ASP A 186 18.90 5.13 4.36
N HIS A 187 18.27 4.98 3.20
CA HIS A 187 16.88 5.42 2.96
C HIS A 187 15.88 4.24 2.88
N ILE A 188 16.34 3.03 3.19
CA ILE A 188 15.49 1.84 3.35
C ILE A 188 15.58 1.39 4.80
N LEU A 189 14.48 1.47 5.54
CA LEU A 189 14.41 1.08 6.94
C LEU A 189 13.44 -0.09 7.12
N ASN A 190 13.98 -1.29 7.03
CA ASN A 190 13.27 -2.56 7.21
C ASN A 190 13.32 -3.00 8.67
N ILE A 191 12.17 -3.40 9.22
CA ILE A 191 12.04 -3.91 10.58
C ILE A 191 11.41 -5.30 10.54
N PRO A 192 12.22 -6.37 10.59
CA PRO A 192 11.70 -7.73 10.70
C PRO A 192 11.05 -7.94 12.07
N ILE A 193 9.83 -8.46 12.08
CA ILE A 193 8.99 -8.65 13.26
C ILE A 193 8.79 -10.15 13.51
N PRO A 194 9.03 -10.68 14.71
CA PRO A 194 8.78 -12.07 15.06
C PRO A 194 7.28 -12.44 14.97
N ALA A 195 6.97 -13.65 14.52
CA ALA A 195 5.62 -14.18 14.59
C ALA A 195 5.08 -14.16 16.02
N GLY A 196 3.80 -13.87 16.22
CA GLY A 196 3.17 -13.77 17.54
C GLY A 196 3.30 -12.42 18.23
N THR A 197 4.07 -11.46 17.65
CA THR A 197 4.23 -10.11 18.20
C THR A 197 2.87 -9.42 18.35
N LYS A 198 2.62 -8.87 19.54
CA LYS A 198 1.40 -8.14 19.90
C LYS A 198 1.57 -6.63 19.66
N GLY A 199 0.46 -5.90 19.65
CA GLY A 199 0.45 -4.48 19.35
C GLY A 199 1.39 -3.62 20.20
N SER A 200 1.49 -3.86 21.53
CA SER A 200 2.41 -3.10 22.40
C SER A 200 3.88 -3.28 22.00
N GLU A 201 4.28 -4.52 21.77
CA GLU A 201 5.64 -4.85 21.33
C GLU A 201 5.91 -4.34 19.90
N TYR A 202 4.93 -4.51 18.98
CA TYR A 202 5.02 -3.98 17.63
C TYR A 202 5.27 -2.47 17.62
N ARG A 203 4.51 -1.72 18.44
CA ARG A 203 4.66 -0.26 18.54
C ARG A 203 6.05 0.17 18.98
N GLU A 204 6.66 -0.56 19.93
CA GLU A 204 8.04 -0.31 20.37
C GLU A 204 9.04 -0.59 19.25
N LEU A 205 8.86 -1.69 18.51
CA LEU A 205 9.75 -2.09 17.42
C LEU A 205 9.76 -1.08 16.26
N VAL A 206 8.61 -0.48 15.92
CA VAL A 206 8.52 0.47 14.80
C VAL A 206 8.83 1.93 15.18
N MET A 207 9.12 2.24 16.43
CA MET A 207 9.49 3.61 16.84
C MET A 207 10.60 4.24 16.01
N PRO A 208 11.65 3.51 15.58
CA PRO A 208 12.71 4.07 14.74
C PRO A 208 12.22 4.67 13.41
N TRP A 209 11.07 4.24 12.91
CA TRP A 209 10.48 4.84 11.71
C TRP A 209 10.16 6.33 11.89
N PHE A 210 9.57 6.67 13.04
CA PHE A 210 9.10 8.04 13.28
C PHE A 210 10.26 9.00 13.45
N ASP A 211 11.35 8.58 14.12
CA ASP A 211 12.58 9.38 14.20
C ASP A 211 13.19 9.60 12.81
N LYS A 212 13.21 8.54 11.98
CA LYS A 212 13.75 8.62 10.61
C LYS A 212 12.87 9.48 9.70
N LEU A 213 11.55 9.32 9.76
CA LEU A 213 10.57 10.13 9.02
C LEU A 213 10.66 11.61 9.42
N ASP A 214 10.78 11.89 10.72
CA ASP A 214 10.93 13.25 11.24
C ASP A 214 12.22 13.92 10.72
N ALA A 215 13.33 13.20 10.79
CA ALA A 215 14.61 13.68 10.28
C ALA A 215 14.63 13.85 8.74
N PHE A 216 13.92 12.98 8.02
CA PHE A 216 13.84 13.04 6.56
C PHE A 216 12.99 14.22 6.09
N ALA A 217 11.97 14.61 6.84
CA ALA A 217 11.06 15.72 6.54
C ALA A 217 10.42 15.61 5.13
N PRO A 218 9.56 14.60 4.90
CA PRO A 218 8.94 14.37 3.59
C PRO A 218 7.95 15.46 3.21
N GLU A 219 7.79 15.71 1.92
CA GLU A 219 6.80 16.66 1.36
C GLU A 219 5.44 16.00 1.08
N MET A 220 5.39 14.66 1.11
CA MET A 220 4.19 13.82 1.06
C MET A 220 4.50 12.45 1.66
N ILE A 221 3.55 11.82 2.33
CA ILE A 221 3.68 10.46 2.84
C ILE A 221 2.73 9.54 2.08
N PHE A 222 3.25 8.42 1.62
CA PHE A 222 2.50 7.31 1.06
C PHE A 222 2.43 6.18 2.07
N VAL A 223 1.34 5.43 2.07
CA VAL A 223 1.16 4.30 2.97
C VAL A 223 0.74 3.08 2.16
N SER A 224 1.52 2.01 2.22
CA SER A 224 1.08 0.66 1.87
C SER A 224 0.36 0.07 3.08
N ALA A 225 -0.97 0.13 3.04
CA ALA A 225 -1.83 -0.20 4.16
C ALA A 225 -2.35 -1.63 4.03
N GLY A 226 -1.58 -2.59 4.51
CA GLY A 226 -2.00 -3.98 4.68
C GLY A 226 -2.56 -4.23 6.08
N PHE A 227 -3.60 -5.04 6.17
CA PHE A 227 -4.28 -5.33 7.43
C PHE A 227 -4.22 -6.82 7.81
N ASP A 228 -3.38 -7.59 7.13
CA ASP A 228 -3.14 -9.03 7.34
C ASP A 228 -2.22 -9.34 8.53
N GLY A 229 -1.62 -8.32 9.16
CA GLY A 229 -1.02 -8.44 10.49
C GLY A 229 -2.05 -8.59 11.63
N HIS A 230 -3.36 -8.50 11.34
CA HIS A 230 -4.41 -8.65 12.33
C HIS A 230 -4.47 -10.06 12.90
N ALA A 231 -4.78 -10.18 14.20
CA ALA A 231 -4.80 -11.46 14.92
C ALA A 231 -5.80 -12.50 14.37
N GLU A 232 -6.79 -12.06 13.60
CA GLU A 232 -7.80 -12.92 12.96
C GLU A 232 -7.41 -13.34 11.53
N ASP A 233 -6.33 -12.78 10.96
CA ASP A 233 -5.92 -13.09 9.59
C ASP A 233 -5.10 -14.38 9.53
N ALA A 234 -5.45 -15.27 8.60
CA ALA A 234 -4.76 -16.54 8.44
C ALA A 234 -3.50 -16.44 7.57
N LEU A 235 -3.31 -15.33 6.84
CA LEU A 235 -2.15 -15.08 5.99
C LEU A 235 -1.05 -14.27 6.69
N GLY A 236 -1.15 -14.12 8.01
CA GLY A 236 -0.12 -13.52 8.87
C GLY A 236 -0.18 -14.13 10.26
N HIS A 237 0.89 -13.98 11.03
CA HIS A 237 0.97 -14.51 12.40
C HIS A 237 1.32 -13.44 13.42
N LEU A 238 1.19 -12.15 13.07
CA LEU A 238 1.19 -11.08 14.06
C LEU A 238 -0.13 -11.08 14.83
N ARG A 239 -0.19 -10.32 15.91
CA ARG A 239 -1.36 -10.28 16.80
C ARG A 239 -1.85 -8.83 16.98
N LEU A 240 -1.88 -8.07 15.87
CA LEU A 240 -2.38 -6.72 15.86
C LEU A 240 -3.92 -6.70 15.91
N VAL A 241 -4.44 -5.59 16.38
CA VAL A 241 -5.88 -5.30 16.43
C VAL A 241 -6.15 -3.90 15.87
N GLU A 242 -7.40 -3.53 15.68
CA GLU A 242 -7.81 -2.22 15.11
C GLU A 242 -7.14 -1.02 15.80
N ALA A 243 -6.98 -1.06 17.11
CA ALA A 243 -6.34 0.00 17.88
C ALA A 243 -4.84 0.17 17.56
N ASP A 244 -4.19 -0.85 17.03
CA ASP A 244 -2.79 -0.77 16.62
C ASP A 244 -2.66 -0.04 15.28
N TYR A 245 -3.55 -0.31 14.34
CA TYR A 245 -3.63 0.41 13.06
C TYR A 245 -4.05 1.87 13.27
N GLU A 246 -4.99 2.15 14.19
CA GLU A 246 -5.34 3.52 14.57
C GLU A 246 -4.14 4.28 15.14
N TRP A 247 -3.40 3.66 16.06
CA TRP A 247 -2.20 4.25 16.65
C TRP A 247 -1.14 4.55 15.60
N LEU A 248 -0.82 3.55 14.76
CA LEU A 248 0.19 3.67 13.71
C LEU A 248 -0.16 4.80 12.73
N THR A 249 -1.40 4.84 12.28
CA THR A 249 -1.91 5.89 11.40
C THR A 249 -1.81 7.27 12.04
N SER A 250 -2.11 7.37 13.35
CA SER A 250 -2.02 8.62 14.09
C SER A 250 -0.56 9.12 14.19
N GLN A 251 0.42 8.23 14.33
CA GLN A 251 1.84 8.60 14.32
C GLN A 251 2.28 9.09 12.94
N ILE A 252 1.91 8.37 11.86
CA ILE A 252 2.19 8.77 10.48
C ILE A 252 1.58 10.14 10.19
N LYS A 253 0.32 10.33 10.58
CA LYS A 253 -0.37 11.61 10.43
C LYS A 253 0.31 12.74 11.16
N HIS A 254 0.78 12.52 12.40
CA HIS A 254 1.52 13.53 13.17
C HIS A 254 2.76 14.02 12.40
N ILE A 255 3.52 13.11 11.79
CA ILE A 255 4.67 13.47 10.95
C ILE A 255 4.22 14.26 9.70
N ALA A 256 3.16 13.81 9.04
CA ALA A 256 2.63 14.50 7.86
C ALA A 256 2.13 15.92 8.18
N ASP A 257 1.42 16.10 9.29
CA ASP A 257 0.96 17.42 9.74
C ASP A 257 2.13 18.36 10.02
N LYS A 258 3.21 17.83 10.62
CA LYS A 258 4.41 18.61 10.96
C LYS A 258 5.19 19.06 9.72
N HIS A 259 5.35 18.20 8.72
CA HIS A 259 6.31 18.44 7.61
C HIS A 259 5.66 18.77 6.27
N CYS A 260 4.47 18.24 5.98
CA CYS A 260 3.86 18.37 4.66
C CYS A 260 2.39 18.80 4.66
N GLY A 261 1.90 19.43 5.73
CA GLY A 261 0.53 19.92 5.78
C GLY A 261 -0.53 18.79 5.74
N GLY A 262 -0.17 17.62 6.26
CA GLY A 262 -1.05 16.47 6.34
C GLY A 262 -1.23 15.70 5.03
N LYS A 263 -0.37 15.88 4.02
CA LYS A 263 -0.47 15.19 2.73
C LYS A 263 -0.17 13.70 2.86
N ILE A 264 -1.22 12.86 2.79
CA ILE A 264 -1.12 11.41 2.88
C ILE A 264 -1.92 10.74 1.76
N VAL A 265 -1.30 9.84 1.02
CA VAL A 265 -1.95 8.88 0.11
C VAL A 265 -1.79 7.49 0.70
N SER A 266 -2.88 6.83 1.08
CA SER A 266 -2.87 5.48 1.62
C SER A 266 -3.48 4.52 0.60
N MET A 267 -2.76 3.44 0.28
CA MET A 267 -3.14 2.41 -0.67
C MET A 267 -3.47 1.12 0.08
N LEU A 268 -4.62 0.51 -0.19
CA LEU A 268 -4.94 -0.81 0.34
C LEU A 268 -4.01 -1.87 -0.24
N GLU A 269 -3.37 -2.64 0.64
CA GLU A 269 -2.59 -3.82 0.27
C GLU A 269 -3.28 -5.10 0.76
N GLY A 270 -2.66 -5.90 1.61
CA GLY A 270 -3.20 -7.13 2.17
C GLY A 270 -4.32 -6.94 3.21
N GLY A 271 -4.76 -8.05 3.73
CA GLY A 271 -5.88 -8.18 4.68
C GLY A 271 -6.99 -9.07 4.09
N TYR A 272 -7.15 -10.25 4.65
CA TYR A 272 -7.93 -11.34 4.06
C TYR A 272 -9.01 -11.89 4.99
N ALA A 273 -8.91 -11.62 6.29
CA ALA A 273 -9.99 -11.83 7.25
C ALA A 273 -11.02 -10.70 7.11
N LEU A 274 -12.06 -10.89 6.30
CA LEU A 274 -12.97 -9.83 5.82
C LEU A 274 -13.50 -8.91 6.93
N SER A 275 -13.92 -9.47 8.06
CA SER A 275 -14.44 -8.71 9.20
C SER A 275 -13.32 -7.88 9.87
N ALA A 276 -12.15 -8.45 10.10
CA ALA A 276 -11.00 -7.76 10.68
C ALA A 276 -10.47 -6.67 9.74
N LEU A 277 -10.36 -6.99 8.45
CA LEU A 277 -9.97 -6.04 7.41
C LEU A 277 -10.86 -4.79 7.45
N SER A 278 -12.17 -4.97 7.37
CA SER A 278 -13.09 -3.85 7.28
C SER A 278 -13.11 -2.98 8.54
N ARG A 279 -13.03 -3.59 9.73
CA ARG A 279 -12.93 -2.85 11.01
C ARG A 279 -11.61 -2.07 11.10
N SER A 280 -10.50 -2.70 10.70
CA SER A 280 -9.16 -2.08 10.70
C SER A 280 -9.07 -0.92 9.70
N VAL A 281 -9.63 -1.07 8.50
CA VAL A 281 -9.72 0.02 7.51
C VAL A 281 -10.52 1.21 8.07
N VAL A 282 -11.66 0.95 8.73
CA VAL A 282 -12.43 2.04 9.33
C VAL A 282 -11.67 2.72 10.48
N ALA A 283 -10.93 1.97 11.29
CA ALA A 283 -10.06 2.55 12.32
C ALA A 283 -8.96 3.43 11.70
N HIS A 284 -8.33 2.96 10.61
CA HIS A 284 -7.34 3.71 9.83
C HIS A 284 -7.92 5.00 9.25
N ILE A 285 -9.06 4.94 8.57
CA ILE A 285 -9.74 6.12 8.01
C ILE A 285 -10.09 7.12 9.11
N LYS A 286 -10.66 6.67 10.23
CA LYS A 286 -10.97 7.55 11.38
C LYS A 286 -9.74 8.24 11.94
N ALA A 287 -8.59 7.56 11.98
CA ALA A 287 -7.32 8.17 12.41
C ALA A 287 -6.81 9.21 11.41
N LEU A 288 -6.94 8.96 10.12
CA LEU A 288 -6.59 9.94 9.07
C LEU A 288 -7.45 11.22 9.18
N MET A 289 -8.72 11.10 9.56
CA MET A 289 -9.67 12.23 9.66
C MET A 289 -9.44 13.14 10.87
N LYS A 290 -8.89 12.62 11.99
CA LYS A 290 -8.61 13.39 13.22
C LYS A 290 -7.55 14.46 12.98
#